data_de142deb73388eeb9c2683f2ab344831
#
_entry.id   de142deb73388eeb9c2683f2ab344831
#
_cell.length_a   1.000
_cell.length_b   1.000
_cell.length_c   1.000
_cell.angle_alpha   90.00
_cell.angle_beta   90.00
_cell.angle_gamma   90.00
#
_symmetry.space_group_name_H-M   'P 1'
#
loop_
_entity.id
_entity.type
_entity.pdbx_description
1 polymer ?
#
loop_
_entity_poly.entity_id
_entity_poly.type
_entity_poly.pdbx_seq_one_letter_code
_entity_poly.pdbx_strand_id
1 'polypeptide(L)'
;MTGEPDWLLWGLGAAAALVVMVGLWVWRKGRPFAPGDVFRASRLSSGNHLFPTQVLITPTSVVQYTSRWIGRQEEAIHMAHIASVKIVTGMLLSNVLIETSGGSEPITCHGHWKGDAARMKALIEGYQTQYFRGGGPGPVGTGGSGR
;
A
#
# COMPACT_ATOMS: atom_id res chain seq x y z
N MET A 1 -52.21 -26.56 -11.10
CA MET A 1 -50.78 -26.73 -11.34
C MET A 1 -50.28 -25.42 -11.93
N THR A 2 -49.86 -24.50 -11.07
CA THR A 2 -49.29 -23.20 -11.46
C THR A 2 -47.83 -23.43 -11.75
N GLY A 3 -47.49 -23.56 -13.07
CA GLY A 3 -46.09 -23.58 -13.49
C GLY A 3 -45.46 -22.23 -13.12
N GLU A 4 -44.64 -22.22 -12.09
CA GLU A 4 -43.75 -21.10 -11.82
C GLU A 4 -42.94 -20.86 -13.08
N PRO A 5 -42.88 -19.61 -13.59
CA PRO A 5 -42.19 -19.33 -14.84
C PRO A 5 -40.70 -19.61 -14.68
N ASP A 6 -40.18 -20.61 -15.38
CA ASP A 6 -38.78 -21.04 -15.33
C ASP A 6 -37.76 -19.89 -15.54
N TRP A 7 -38.18 -18.83 -16.23
CA TRP A 7 -37.33 -17.64 -16.43
C TRP A 7 -36.96 -16.92 -15.13
N LEU A 8 -37.82 -16.99 -14.09
CA LEU A 8 -37.47 -16.42 -12.74
C LEU A 8 -36.35 -17.19 -12.11
N LEU A 9 -36.34 -18.52 -12.19
CA LEU A 9 -35.26 -19.35 -11.64
C LEU A 9 -33.95 -19.11 -12.38
N TRP A 10 -33.99 -18.99 -13.70
CA TRP A 10 -32.81 -18.65 -14.50
C TRP A 10 -32.31 -17.24 -14.21
N GLY A 11 -33.20 -16.25 -14.04
CA GLY A 11 -32.86 -14.88 -13.64
C GLY A 11 -32.18 -14.80 -12.25
N LEU A 12 -32.70 -15.51 -11.26
CA LEU A 12 -32.12 -15.62 -9.94
C LEU A 12 -30.73 -16.30 -9.97
N GLY A 13 -30.60 -17.37 -10.73
CA GLY A 13 -29.34 -18.07 -10.92
C GLY A 13 -28.27 -17.17 -11.55
N ALA A 14 -28.62 -16.42 -12.59
CA ALA A 14 -27.73 -15.48 -13.26
C ALA A 14 -27.30 -14.33 -12.31
N ALA A 15 -28.23 -13.77 -11.54
CA ALA A 15 -27.95 -12.73 -10.56
C ALA A 15 -27.00 -13.23 -9.45
N ALA A 16 -27.25 -14.43 -8.92
CA ALA A 16 -26.38 -15.05 -7.92
C ALA A 16 -24.97 -15.31 -8.47
N ALA A 17 -24.85 -15.81 -9.69
CA ALA A 17 -23.56 -16.04 -10.35
C ALA A 17 -22.79 -14.72 -10.55
N LEU A 18 -23.48 -13.65 -10.93
CA LEU A 18 -22.88 -12.33 -11.09
C LEU A 18 -22.35 -11.77 -9.76
N VAL A 19 -23.12 -11.89 -8.68
CA VAL A 19 -22.69 -11.47 -7.34
C VAL A 19 -21.46 -12.24 -6.89
N VAL A 20 -21.43 -13.57 -7.09
CA VAL A 20 -20.28 -14.40 -6.75
C VAL A 20 -19.05 -14.01 -7.59
N MET A 21 -19.23 -13.78 -8.89
CA MET A 21 -18.14 -13.37 -9.79
C MET A 21 -17.55 -12.03 -9.39
N VAL A 22 -18.39 -11.03 -9.08
CA VAL A 22 -17.96 -9.71 -8.60
C VAL A 22 -17.27 -9.85 -7.23
N GLY A 23 -17.80 -10.65 -6.32
CA GLY A 23 -17.20 -10.92 -5.02
C GLY A 23 -15.83 -11.55 -5.14
N LEU A 24 -15.66 -12.56 -5.98
CA LEU A 24 -14.38 -13.21 -6.27
C LEU A 24 -13.39 -12.24 -6.91
N TRP A 25 -13.84 -11.40 -7.84
CA TRP A 25 -13.00 -10.39 -8.48
C TRP A 25 -12.48 -9.35 -7.48
N VAL A 26 -13.35 -8.81 -6.61
CA VAL A 26 -12.96 -7.87 -5.54
C VAL A 26 -12.01 -8.55 -4.55
N TRP A 27 -12.28 -9.79 -4.16
CA TRP A 27 -11.42 -10.55 -3.26
C TRP A 27 -10.02 -10.79 -3.86
N ARG A 28 -9.98 -11.18 -5.14
CA ARG A 28 -8.73 -11.42 -5.87
C ARG A 28 -7.90 -10.14 -6.02
N LYS A 29 -8.55 -9.00 -6.30
CA LYS A 29 -7.90 -7.69 -6.43
C LYS A 29 -7.36 -7.14 -5.10
N GLY A 30 -7.87 -7.64 -3.98
CA GLY A 30 -7.43 -7.26 -2.63
C GLY A 30 -6.26 -8.06 -2.07
N ARG A 31 -5.62 -8.98 -2.83
CA ARG A 31 -4.47 -9.75 -2.34
C ARG A 31 -3.21 -8.88 -2.28
N PRO A 32 -2.23 -9.22 -1.38
CA PRO A 32 -0.92 -8.58 -1.38
C PRO A 32 -0.30 -8.68 -2.77
N PHE A 33 0.27 -7.58 -3.26
CA PHE A 33 0.80 -7.51 -4.62
C PHE A 33 2.26 -7.96 -4.73
N ALA A 34 2.98 -8.04 -3.60
CA ALA A 34 4.39 -8.44 -3.58
C ALA A 34 4.71 -9.26 -2.32
N PRO A 35 5.71 -10.13 -2.36
CA PRO A 35 6.28 -10.74 -1.17
C PRO A 35 7.09 -9.70 -0.38
N GLY A 36 6.99 -9.69 0.95
CA GLY A 36 7.73 -8.80 1.83
C GLY A 36 6.86 -8.17 2.93
N ASP A 37 7.36 -7.10 3.54
CA ASP A 37 6.65 -6.37 4.59
C ASP A 37 5.57 -5.47 3.98
N VAL A 38 4.43 -6.08 3.64
CA VAL A 38 3.27 -5.40 3.08
C VAL A 38 2.27 -5.08 4.17
N PHE A 39 2.02 -3.81 4.40
CA PHE A 39 1.01 -3.31 5.32
C PHE A 39 -0.24 -2.89 4.55
N ARG A 40 -1.38 -3.35 5.02
CA ARG A 40 -2.66 -3.12 4.37
C ARG A 40 -3.53 -2.19 5.21
N ALA A 41 -4.05 -1.14 4.60
CA ALA A 41 -5.01 -0.25 5.25
C ALA A 41 -6.30 -1.01 5.64
N SER A 42 -6.91 -0.60 6.75
CA SER A 42 -8.19 -1.14 7.19
C SER A 42 -9.31 -0.70 6.26
N ARG A 43 -10.22 -1.60 5.94
CA ARG A 43 -11.44 -1.29 5.17
C ARG A 43 -12.41 -0.38 5.94
N LEU A 44 -12.22 -0.21 7.25
CA LEU A 44 -13.01 0.71 8.07
C LEU A 44 -12.60 2.18 7.89
N SER A 45 -11.47 2.44 7.24
CA SER A 45 -11.02 3.80 6.94
C SER A 45 -11.73 4.37 5.72
N SER A 46 -12.08 5.66 5.79
CA SER A 46 -12.65 6.39 4.65
C SER A 46 -11.73 6.30 3.43
N GLY A 47 -12.29 5.96 2.27
CA GLY A 47 -11.56 5.76 1.02
C GLY A 47 -10.98 4.35 0.80
N ASN A 48 -10.96 3.47 1.82
CA ASN A 48 -10.37 2.13 1.74
C ASN A 48 -11.40 0.98 1.73
N HIS A 49 -12.69 1.27 1.54
CA HIS A 49 -13.77 0.29 1.71
C HIS A 49 -13.68 -0.88 0.71
N LEU A 50 -13.54 -0.57 -0.58
CA LEU A 50 -13.50 -1.59 -1.64
C LEU A 50 -12.07 -2.06 -1.92
N PHE A 51 -11.15 -1.12 -2.09
CA PHE A 51 -9.76 -1.39 -2.46
C PHE A 51 -8.81 -0.74 -1.45
N PRO A 52 -8.47 -1.44 -0.35
CA PRO A 52 -7.59 -0.89 0.65
C PRO A 52 -6.19 -0.64 0.08
N THR A 53 -5.66 0.52 0.39
CA THR A 53 -4.28 0.90 0.07
C THR A 53 -3.31 -0.06 0.74
N GLN A 54 -2.25 -0.43 0.03
CA GLN A 54 -1.18 -1.29 0.53
C GLN A 54 0.13 -0.51 0.51
N VAL A 55 0.96 -0.75 1.51
CA VAL A 55 2.29 -0.14 1.63
C VAL A 55 3.31 -1.25 1.73
N LEU A 56 4.21 -1.32 0.77
CA LEU A 56 5.35 -2.23 0.79
C LEU A 56 6.57 -1.45 1.28
N ILE A 57 7.24 -1.98 2.29
CA ILE A 57 8.48 -1.42 2.82
C ILE A 57 9.61 -2.36 2.45
N THR A 58 10.61 -1.85 1.74
CA THR A 58 11.82 -2.56 1.34
C THR A 58 13.04 -1.85 1.92
N PRO A 59 14.22 -2.48 1.95
CA PRO A 59 15.45 -1.83 2.39
C PRO A 59 15.84 -0.58 1.58
N THR A 60 15.34 -0.46 0.36
CA THR A 60 15.70 0.63 -0.56
C THR A 60 14.60 1.68 -0.75
N SER A 61 13.33 1.30 -0.57
CA SER A 61 12.19 2.17 -0.88
C SER A 61 10.94 1.81 -0.08
N VAL A 62 10.06 2.79 0.06
CA VAL A 62 8.67 2.62 0.48
C VAL A 62 7.78 2.81 -0.73
N VAL A 63 6.91 1.85 -1.01
CA VAL A 63 6.00 1.87 -2.15
C VAL A 63 4.57 1.84 -1.65
N GLN A 64 3.81 2.89 -1.93
CA GLN A 64 2.38 2.93 -1.69
C GLN A 64 1.63 2.47 -2.93
N TYR A 65 0.79 1.49 -2.77
CA TYR A 65 -0.01 0.90 -3.83
C TYR A 65 -1.50 1.13 -3.56
N THR A 66 -2.13 1.94 -4.40
CA THR A 66 -3.57 2.22 -4.33
C THR A 66 -4.27 1.61 -5.54
N SER A 67 -5.06 0.57 -5.29
CA SER A 67 -5.90 -0.03 -6.30
C SER A 67 -7.13 0.82 -6.53
N ARG A 68 -7.38 1.25 -7.78
CA ARG A 68 -8.60 1.95 -8.18
C ARG A 68 -9.54 1.02 -8.94
N TRP A 69 -10.80 1.42 -9.12
CA TRP A 69 -11.76 0.65 -9.92
C TRP A 69 -11.23 0.36 -11.33
N ILE A 70 -10.71 1.38 -12.00
CA ILE A 70 -10.01 1.26 -13.27
C ILE A 70 -8.56 1.69 -13.04
N GLY A 71 -7.61 0.73 -13.19
CA GLY A 71 -6.18 1.00 -13.01
C GLY A 71 -5.65 0.85 -11.60
N ARG A 72 -4.46 1.36 -11.40
CA ARG A 72 -3.71 1.38 -10.14
C ARG A 72 -2.87 2.65 -10.07
N GLN A 73 -2.62 3.12 -8.88
CA GLN A 73 -1.67 4.19 -8.60
C GLN A 73 -0.58 3.61 -7.70
N GLU A 74 0.67 3.87 -8.06
CA GLU A 74 1.84 3.43 -7.34
C GLU A 74 2.73 4.64 -7.11
N GLU A 75 3.07 4.89 -5.85
CA GLU A 75 3.97 5.96 -5.44
C GLU A 75 5.13 5.34 -4.67
N ALA A 76 6.35 5.63 -5.09
CA ALA A 76 7.55 5.09 -4.47
C ALA A 76 8.47 6.21 -4.00
N ILE A 77 8.94 6.10 -2.76
CA ILE A 77 9.96 6.99 -2.18
C ILE A 77 11.17 6.16 -1.83
N HIS A 78 12.34 6.56 -2.32
CA HIS A 78 13.60 5.94 -1.96
C HIS A 78 13.99 6.28 -0.52
N MET A 79 14.57 5.31 0.23
CA MET A 79 14.94 5.49 1.64
C MET A 79 15.84 6.70 1.89
N ALA A 80 16.72 7.04 0.94
CA ALA A 80 17.58 8.23 1.03
C ALA A 80 16.81 9.56 1.02
N HIS A 81 15.59 9.57 0.48
CA HIS A 81 14.77 10.77 0.36
C HIS A 81 13.70 10.91 1.45
N ILE A 82 13.61 9.96 2.38
CA ILE A 82 12.70 10.06 3.51
C ILE A 82 13.32 10.97 4.56
N ALA A 83 12.67 12.10 4.83
CA ALA A 83 13.11 13.06 5.83
C ALA A 83 12.57 12.74 7.23
N SER A 84 11.29 12.40 7.33
CA SER A 84 10.67 12.03 8.59
C SER A 84 9.47 11.10 8.42
N VAL A 85 9.18 10.31 9.48
CA VAL A 85 8.00 9.46 9.55
C VAL A 85 7.18 9.85 10.76
N LYS A 86 5.99 10.39 10.55
CA LYS A 86 5.05 10.80 11.60
C LYS A 86 3.87 9.85 11.67
N ILE A 87 3.44 9.49 12.87
CA ILE A 87 2.23 8.73 13.11
C ILE A 87 1.19 9.65 13.73
N VAL A 88 0.05 9.79 13.06
CA VAL A 88 -1.12 10.48 13.60
C VAL A 88 -2.10 9.43 14.07
N THR A 89 -2.20 9.26 15.38
CA THR A 89 -3.04 8.22 15.99
C THR A 89 -4.45 8.73 16.21
N GLY A 90 -5.43 8.06 15.60
CA GLY A 90 -6.86 8.26 15.87
C GLY A 90 -7.37 7.31 16.97
N MET A 91 -8.69 7.23 17.15
CA MET A 91 -9.30 6.34 18.17
C MET A 91 -8.98 4.86 17.91
N LEU A 92 -9.22 4.36 16.72
CA LEU A 92 -9.01 2.95 16.32
C LEU A 92 -7.87 2.77 15.33
N LEU A 93 -7.73 3.67 14.39
CA LEU A 93 -6.78 3.62 13.29
C LEU A 93 -5.77 4.75 13.39
N SER A 94 -4.64 4.58 12.72
CA SER A 94 -3.57 5.58 12.62
C SER A 94 -3.26 5.87 11.16
N ASN A 95 -2.80 7.09 10.91
CA ASN A 95 -2.25 7.49 9.62
C ASN A 95 -0.74 7.62 9.75
N VAL A 96 -0.01 7.14 8.76
CA VAL A 96 1.45 7.30 8.70
C VAL A 96 1.76 8.30 7.60
N LEU A 97 2.38 9.41 7.99
CA LEU A 97 2.84 10.46 7.09
C LEU A 97 4.33 10.31 6.88
N ILE A 98 4.75 10.12 5.64
CA ILE A 98 6.15 9.99 5.23
C ILE A 98 6.53 11.27 4.49
N GLU A 99 7.34 12.10 5.14
CA GLU A 99 7.84 13.34 4.57
C GLU A 99 9.12 13.10 3.77
N THR A 100 9.27 13.81 2.65
CA THR A 100 10.43 13.68 1.75
C THR A 100 11.34 14.89 1.84
N SER A 101 12.65 14.68 1.66
CA SER A 101 13.65 15.75 1.61
C SER A 101 13.89 16.31 0.22
N GLY A 102 13.31 15.71 -0.83
CA GLY A 102 13.61 16.04 -2.25
C GLY A 102 12.54 16.84 -2.98
N GLY A 103 11.60 17.48 -2.28
CA GLY A 103 10.52 18.26 -2.92
C GLY A 103 9.41 17.42 -3.55
N SER A 104 9.44 16.09 -3.40
CA SER A 104 8.33 15.22 -3.76
C SER A 104 7.20 15.37 -2.74
N GLU A 105 5.97 15.14 -3.17
CA GLU A 105 4.82 15.18 -2.25
C GLU A 105 4.96 14.13 -1.15
N PRO A 106 4.57 14.44 0.10
CA PRO A 106 4.59 13.49 1.19
C PRO A 106 3.58 12.37 0.95
N ILE A 107 3.97 11.13 1.20
CA ILE A 107 3.05 9.99 1.15
C ILE A 107 2.27 9.92 2.46
N THR A 108 0.94 9.92 2.37
CA THR A 108 0.05 9.71 3.51
C THR A 108 -0.63 8.34 3.42
N CYS A 109 -0.27 7.45 4.31
CA CYS A 109 -0.85 6.12 4.43
C CYS A 109 -1.99 6.16 5.43
N HIS A 110 -3.24 6.21 4.93
CA HIS A 110 -4.43 6.32 5.78
C HIS A 110 -4.95 4.99 6.29
N GLY A 111 -5.40 4.98 7.55
CA GLY A 111 -6.25 3.91 8.06
C GLY A 111 -5.54 2.61 8.37
N HIS A 112 -4.33 2.64 8.86
CA HIS A 112 -3.61 1.47 9.38
C HIS A 112 -3.94 1.20 10.85
N TRP A 113 -3.87 -0.06 11.27
CA TRP A 113 -3.96 -0.38 12.69
C TRP A 113 -2.76 0.23 13.44
N LYS A 114 -2.97 0.61 14.70
CA LYS A 114 -1.92 1.25 15.53
C LYS A 114 -0.64 0.43 15.59
N GLY A 115 -0.77 -0.90 15.71
CA GLY A 115 0.37 -1.82 15.70
C GLY A 115 1.12 -1.83 14.36
N ASP A 116 0.37 -1.82 13.26
CA ASP A 116 0.96 -1.79 11.91
C ASP A 116 1.67 -0.46 11.66
N ALA A 117 1.07 0.67 12.04
CA ALA A 117 1.68 1.98 11.92
C ALA A 117 3.01 2.07 12.71
N ALA A 118 3.05 1.53 13.93
CA ALA A 118 4.27 1.47 14.73
C ALA A 118 5.34 0.58 14.07
N ARG A 119 4.96 -0.59 13.53
CA ARG A 119 5.87 -1.48 12.80
C ARG A 119 6.40 -0.83 11.52
N MET A 120 5.54 -0.16 10.74
CA MET A 120 5.95 0.59 9.54
C MET A 120 7.03 1.61 9.88
N LYS A 121 6.82 2.41 10.92
CA LYS A 121 7.80 3.40 11.38
C LYS A 121 9.12 2.73 11.80
N ALA A 122 9.06 1.70 12.61
CA ALA A 122 10.26 0.99 13.09
C ALA A 122 11.07 0.36 11.94
N LEU A 123 10.39 -0.21 10.93
CA LEU A 123 11.03 -0.77 9.74
C LEU A 123 11.71 0.31 8.90
N ILE A 124 11.02 1.43 8.64
CA ILE A 124 11.59 2.53 7.86
C ILE A 124 12.83 3.09 8.57
N GLU A 125 12.75 3.40 9.87
CA GLU A 125 13.86 3.91 10.65
C GLU A 125 15.02 2.90 10.72
N GLY A 126 14.72 1.61 10.84
CA GLY A 126 15.70 0.53 10.80
C GLY A 126 16.44 0.47 9.46
N TYR A 127 15.72 0.48 8.34
CA TYR A 127 16.32 0.46 7.00
C TYR A 127 17.07 1.75 6.68
N GLN A 128 16.57 2.91 7.11
CA GLN A 128 17.33 4.16 6.99
C GLN A 128 18.67 4.08 7.75
N THR A 129 18.64 3.57 8.98
CA THR A 129 19.87 3.39 9.78
C THR A 129 20.86 2.46 9.08
N GLN A 130 20.38 1.36 8.51
CA GLN A 130 21.23 0.44 7.74
C GLN A 130 21.78 1.09 6.47
N TYR A 131 20.93 1.83 5.72
CA TYR A 131 21.32 2.54 4.51
C TYR A 131 22.44 3.55 4.78
N PHE A 132 22.32 4.35 5.84
CA PHE A 132 23.35 5.34 6.18
C PHE A 132 24.59 4.75 6.85
N ARG A 133 24.49 3.61 7.55
CA ARG A 133 25.64 2.89 8.12
C ARG A 133 26.39 2.07 7.08
N GLY A 134 25.70 1.51 6.08
CA GLY A 134 26.28 0.67 5.03
C GLY A 134 27.02 1.44 3.95
N GLY A 135 27.17 2.77 4.06
CA GLY A 135 27.66 3.65 3.01
C GLY A 135 26.65 3.65 1.88
N GLY A 136 25.71 4.61 1.88
CA GLY A 136 24.97 4.92 0.66
C GLY A 136 25.97 5.08 -0.49
N PRO A 137 25.56 5.02 -1.78
CA PRO A 137 26.46 5.05 -2.91
C PRO A 137 27.46 6.18 -2.70
N GLY A 138 28.70 5.80 -2.38
CA GLY A 138 29.78 6.74 -2.15
C GLY A 138 29.82 7.69 -3.35
N PRO A 139 30.24 8.95 -3.18
CA PRO A 139 30.40 9.84 -4.29
C PRO A 139 31.24 9.11 -5.34
N VAL A 140 30.69 9.01 -6.57
CA VAL A 140 31.40 8.47 -7.72
C VAL A 140 32.72 9.21 -7.74
N GLY A 141 33.78 8.53 -7.29
CA GLY A 141 35.11 9.08 -7.32
C GLY A 141 35.38 9.44 -8.77
N THR A 142 35.38 10.73 -9.06
CA THR A 142 36.02 11.27 -10.23
C THR A 142 37.48 10.84 -10.16
N GLY A 143 37.76 9.65 -10.75
CA GLY A 143 39.11 9.17 -10.95
C GLY A 143 39.83 10.24 -11.73
N GLY A 144 40.61 11.05 -11.03
CA GLY A 144 41.54 11.95 -11.63
C GLY A 144 42.53 11.13 -12.46
N SER A 145 42.36 11.17 -13.76
CA SER A 145 43.39 10.79 -14.71
C SER A 145 44.52 11.80 -14.54
N GLY A 146 45.50 11.41 -13.78
CA GLY A 146 46.79 12.06 -13.79
C GLY A 146 47.81 11.21 -14.55
N ARG A 147 48.18 11.71 -15.67
CA ARG A 147 49.30 11.33 -16.58
C ARG A 147 49.04 10.25 -17.57
#